data_0ba5c8ff63d42c581d669dd55c93ed67
#
_entry.id   0ba5c8ff63d42c581d669dd55c93ed67
#
_cell.length_a   1.000
_cell.length_b   1.000
_cell.length_c   1.000
_cell.angle_alpha   90.00
_cell.angle_beta   90.00
_cell.angle_gamma   90.00
#
_symmetry.space_group_name_H-M   'P 1'
#
loop_
_entity.id
_entity.type
_entity.pdbx_description
1 polymer ?
#
loop_
_entity_poly.entity_id
_entity_poly.type
_entity_poly.pdbx_seq_one_letter_code
_entity_poly.pdbx_strand_id
1 'polypeptide(L)' 'MKLSELERKDIINIRDGKKIGRIVDVEFDITNGYMIRFIIESSSLIKNIFSSGEELTIKFSQIKKMGEDVILIDIS' A
#
# COMPACT_ATOMS: atom_id res chain seq x y z
N MET A 1 -1.80 -5.67 15.26
CA MET A 1 -1.48 -4.34 14.67
C MET A 1 -2.77 -3.64 14.26
N LYS A 2 -2.86 -2.35 14.52
CA LYS A 2 -4.03 -1.56 14.17
C LYS A 2 -3.87 -0.91 12.81
N LEU A 3 -4.98 -0.65 12.13
CA LEU A 3 -4.96 0.06 10.85
C LEU A 3 -4.30 1.43 10.99
N SER A 4 -4.54 2.13 12.09
CA SER A 4 -3.92 3.44 12.34
C SER A 4 -2.38 3.37 12.39
N GLU A 5 -1.84 2.24 12.79
CA GLU A 5 -0.38 2.03 12.76
C GLU A 5 0.12 1.83 11.34
N LEU A 6 -0.65 1.11 10.52
CA LEU A 6 -0.30 0.89 9.12
C LEU A 6 -0.34 2.20 8.32
N GLU A 7 -1.32 3.04 8.59
CA GLU A 7 -1.50 4.32 7.87
C GLU A 7 -0.33 5.28 8.06
N ARG A 8 0.44 5.13 9.14
CA ARG A 8 1.58 6.00 9.42
C ARG A 8 2.87 5.53 8.77
N LYS A 9 2.90 4.34 8.21
CA LYS A 9 4.11 3.75 7.62
C LYS A 9 4.22 4.13 6.15
N ASP A 10 5.45 4.40 5.72
CA ASP A 10 5.74 4.62 4.30
C ASP A 10 5.83 3.28 3.58
N ILE A 11 5.22 3.21 2.41
CA ILE A 11 5.27 2.00 1.58
C ILE A 11 6.43 2.15 0.61
N ILE A 12 7.36 1.21 0.66
CA ILE A 12 8.58 1.21 -0.14
C ILE A 12 8.58 -0.02 -1.05
N ASN A 13 8.83 0.19 -2.34
CA ASN A 13 8.99 -0.91 -3.28
C ASN A 13 10.43 -1.45 -3.16
N ILE A 14 10.57 -2.72 -2.81
CA ILE A 14 11.89 -3.33 -2.60
C ILE A 14 12.71 -3.44 -3.89
N ARG A 15 12.05 -3.41 -5.04
CA ARG A 15 12.75 -3.57 -6.32
C ARG A 15 13.56 -2.33 -6.71
N ASP A 16 13.09 -1.15 -6.38
CA ASP A 16 13.78 0.10 -6.72
C ASP A 16 14.06 1.00 -5.52
N GLY A 17 13.61 0.61 -4.34
CA GLY A 17 13.81 1.38 -3.11
C GLY A 17 12.98 2.66 -3.03
N LYS A 18 12.05 2.87 -3.93
CA LYS A 18 11.29 4.11 -3.98
C LYS A 18 10.05 4.06 -3.10
N LYS A 19 9.71 5.21 -2.54
CA LYS A 19 8.46 5.37 -1.79
C LYS A 19 7.28 5.36 -2.75
N ILE A 20 6.36 4.44 -2.52
CA ILE A 20 5.12 4.34 -3.31
C ILE A 20 4.06 5.30 -2.77
N GLY A 21 3.89 5.34 -1.47
CA GLY A 21 2.87 6.17 -0.83
C GLY A 21 2.55 5.67 0.55
N ARG A 22 1.31 5.89 0.97
CA ARG A 22 0.79 5.45 2.27
C ARG A 22 -0.59 4.84 2.09
N ILE A 23 -0.94 3.94 3.01
CA ILE A 23 -2.28 3.36 3.05
C ILE A 23 -3.26 4.44 3.50
N VAL A 24 -4.34 4.63 2.73
CA VAL A 24 -5.40 5.59 3.07
C VAL A 24 -6.74 4.92 3.26
N ASP A 25 -6.89 3.68 2.82
CA ASP A 25 -8.16 2.97 2.94
C ASP A 25 -7.95 1.47 2.81
N VAL A 26 -8.99 0.70 3.10
CA VAL A 26 -9.00 -0.75 3.00
C VAL A 26 -10.32 -1.20 2.38
N GLU A 27 -10.23 -2.12 1.45
CA GLU A 27 -11.41 -2.73 0.85
C GLU A 27 -11.69 -4.08 1.50
N PHE A 28 -12.93 -4.28 1.93
CA PHE A 28 -13.36 -5.51 2.59
C PHE A 28 -14.35 -6.28 1.73
N ASP A 29 -14.31 -7.60 1.85
CA ASP A 29 -15.37 -8.48 1.40
C ASP A 29 -16.32 -8.71 2.58
N ILE A 30 -17.44 -7.99 2.59
CA ILE A 30 -18.39 -8.05 3.70
C ILE A 30 -19.08 -9.42 3.75
N THR A 31 -19.33 -10.01 2.59
CA THR A 31 -20.03 -11.31 2.51
C THR A 31 -19.20 -12.42 3.15
N ASN A 32 -17.91 -12.44 2.87
CA ASN A 32 -17.00 -13.49 3.37
C ASN A 32 -16.20 -13.07 4.61
N GLY A 33 -16.25 -11.80 4.97
CA GLY A 33 -15.66 -11.32 6.22
C GLY A 33 -14.16 -11.21 6.22
N TYR A 34 -13.53 -10.87 5.10
CA TYR A 34 -12.09 -10.67 5.06
C TYR A 34 -11.70 -9.40 4.28
N MET A 35 -10.45 -8.99 4.49
CA MET A 35 -9.86 -7.85 3.80
C MET A 35 -9.37 -8.26 2.41
N ILE A 36 -9.73 -7.48 1.40
CA ILE A 36 -9.33 -7.74 0.02
C ILE A 36 -7.99 -7.10 -0.31
N ARG A 37 -7.89 -5.80 -0.10
CA ARG A 37 -6.70 -5.03 -0.49
C ARG A 37 -6.60 -3.72 0.27
N PHE A 38 -5.40 -3.15 0.27
CA PHE A 38 -5.16 -1.79 0.76
C PHE A 38 -5.21 -0.81 -0.40
N ILE A 39 -5.78 0.35 -0.15
CA ILE A 39 -5.82 1.46 -1.11
C ILE A 39 -4.74 2.46 -0.69
N ILE A 40 -3.95 2.88 -1.67
CA ILE A 40 -2.74 3.66 -1.44
C ILE A 40 -2.93 5.06 -2.02
N GLU A 41 -2.54 6.07 -1.24
CA GLU A 41 -2.35 7.40 -1.77
C GLU A 41 -0.91 7.48 -2.29
N SER A 42 -0.76 7.74 -3.59
CA SER A 42 0.55 7.80 -4.23
C SER A 42 1.38 8.98 -3.74
N SER A 43 2.68 8.76 -3.59
CA SER A 43 3.61 9.87 -3.38
C SER A 43 3.70 10.69 -4.66
N SER A 44 4.14 11.95 -4.53
CA SER A 44 4.30 12.84 -5.69
C SER A 44 5.31 12.30 -6.71
N LEU A 45 6.24 11.47 -6.27
CA LEU A 45 7.27 10.90 -7.14
C LEU A 45 6.72 9.91 -8.15
N ILE A 46 5.61 9.26 -7.85
CA ILE A 46 5.04 8.24 -8.73
C ILE A 46 3.71 8.64 -9.36
N LYS A 47 3.17 9.81 -9.05
CA LYS A 47 1.92 10.29 -9.64
C LYS A 47 1.98 10.38 -11.17
N ASN A 48 3.16 10.63 -11.71
CA ASN A 48 3.36 10.72 -13.16
C ASN A 48 3.46 9.35 -13.83
N ILE A 49 3.64 8.28 -13.04
CA ILE A 49 3.77 6.91 -13.56
C ILE A 49 2.41 6.26 -13.71
N PHE A 50 1.48 6.58 -12.81
CA PHE A 50 0.14 6.02 -12.81
C PHE A 50 -0.83 6.99 -13.49
N SER A 51 -1.73 6.42 -14.29
CA SER A 51 -2.75 7.20 -14.97
C SER A 51 -3.63 7.92 -13.98
N SER A 52 -4.03 9.15 -14.35
CA SER A 52 -5.00 9.92 -13.59
C SER A 52 -6.30 9.13 -13.44
N GLY A 53 -6.80 9.01 -12.23
CA GLY A 53 -8.04 8.33 -11.94
C GLY A 53 -7.92 6.85 -11.60
N GLU A 54 -6.74 6.25 -11.73
CA GLU A 54 -6.52 4.88 -11.30
C GLU A 54 -6.21 4.84 -9.81
N GLU A 55 -6.86 3.91 -9.10
CA GLU A 55 -6.52 3.61 -7.74
C GLU A 55 -5.27 2.75 -7.68
N LEU A 56 -4.33 3.15 -6.84
CA LEU A 56 -3.18 2.32 -6.55
C LEU A 56 -3.56 1.42 -5.35
N THR A 57 -3.45 0.11 -5.56
CA THR A 57 -3.80 -0.86 -4.53
C THR A 57 -2.69 -1.88 -4.35
N ILE A 58 -2.60 -2.44 -3.15
CA ILE A 58 -1.72 -3.57 -2.87
C ILE A 58 -2.50 -4.64 -2.10
N LYS A 59 -2.13 -5.89 -2.35
CA LYS A 59 -2.67 -7.03 -1.62
C LYS A 59 -1.76 -7.35 -0.45
N PHE A 60 -2.33 -7.95 0.59
CA PHE A 60 -1.55 -8.39 1.74
C PHE A 60 -0.39 -9.31 1.34
N SER A 61 -0.60 -10.16 0.31
CA SER A 61 0.43 -11.07 -0.18
C SER A 61 1.64 -10.37 -0.78
N GLN A 62 1.52 -9.10 -1.15
CA GLN A 62 2.63 -8.32 -1.70
C GLN A 62 3.52 -7.71 -0.63
N ILE A 63 3.09 -7.73 0.62
CA ILE A 63 3.89 -7.24 1.74
C ILE A 63 4.98 -8.26 2.06
N LYS A 64 6.23 -7.84 1.97
CA LYS A 64 7.37 -8.72 2.23
C LYS A 64 7.91 -8.57 3.64
N LYS A 65 7.88 -7.37 4.16
CA LYS A 65 8.34 -7.11 5.52
C LYS A 65 7.67 -5.85 6.06
N MET A 66 7.33 -5.87 7.33
CA MET A 66 6.77 -4.73 8.00
C MET A 66 7.75 -4.23 9.04
N GLY A 67 8.27 -3.03 8.82
CA GLY A 67 9.15 -2.36 9.75
C GLY A 67 8.40 -1.42 10.68
N GLU A 68 9.14 -0.72 11.52
CA GLU A 68 8.56 0.24 12.45
C GLU A 68 7.92 1.42 11.72
N ASP A 69 8.62 1.97 10.72
CA ASP A 69 8.17 3.16 9.97
C ASP A 69 7.88 2.87 8.50
N VAL A 70 8.11 1.65 8.05
CA VAL A 70 7.99 1.29 6.63
C VAL A 70 7.27 -0.03 6.44
N ILE A 71 6.65 -0.16 5.26
CA ILE A 71 6.11 -1.42 4.77
C ILE A 71 6.84 -1.70 3.46
N LEU A 72 7.55 -2.82 3.41
CA LEU A 72 8.29 -3.23 2.22
C LEU A 72 7.40 -4.13 1.37
N ILE A 73 7.17 -3.73 0.14
CA ILE A 73 6.34 -4.49 -0.79
C ILE A 73 7.12 -4.85 -2.03
N ASP A 74 6.65 -5.88 -2.72
CA ASP A 74 7.18 -6.29 -4.01
C ASP A 74 6.09 -6.10 -5.05
N ILE A 75 6.25 -5.06 -5.86
CA ILE A 75 5.41 -4.83 -7.03
C ILE A 75 6.31 -4.90 -8.26
N SER A 76 6.07 -5.90 -9.07
CA SER A 76 6.83 -6.10 -10.30
C SER A 76 6.14 -5.44 -11.48
#